data_8bf046f26bf3fb056311372db1178918
#
_entry.id   8bf046f26bf3fb056311372db1178918
#
_cell.length_a   1.000
_cell.length_b   1.000
_cell.length_c   1.000
_cell.angle_alpha   90.00
_cell.angle_beta   90.00
_cell.angle_gamma   90.00
#
_symmetry.space_group_name_H-M   'P 1'
#
loop_
_entity.id
_entity.type
_entity.pdbx_description
1 polymer ?
#
loop_
_entity_poly.entity_id
_entity_poly.type
_entity_poly.pdbx_seq_one_letter_code
_entity_poly.pdbx_strand_id
1 'polypeptide(L)'
;MFEDLKEKIQQLDGIISCKITGNSDIEEVHIIADKERQPKRIVRDIETIVLVNRDKEIDHKKISIAQINSIDEKNSSRKVKIRSIYQEHNEPIIHIELTINNEDISKKIESSFEQPISSIVARGIVEMIMEYTEFTGKIRVENIFRTGIYNEILVVELILFRSHTNKEKLVGAVYIDNNLPLAAGKACLKALNRKITG
;
A
#
# COMPACT_ATOMS: atom_id res chain seq x y z
N MET A 1 8.22 28.31 -13.82
CA MET A 1 7.63 29.62 -13.48
C MET A 1 6.87 29.59 -12.15
N PHE A 2 6.31 28.47 -11.73
CA PHE A 2 5.60 28.33 -10.44
C PHE A 2 6.33 27.40 -9.45
N GLU A 3 7.59 27.04 -9.68
CA GLU A 3 8.28 26.04 -8.84
C GLU A 3 8.45 26.51 -7.40
N ASP A 4 8.85 27.77 -7.16
CA ASP A 4 8.97 28.33 -5.80
C ASP A 4 7.62 28.32 -5.05
N LEU A 5 6.54 28.64 -5.74
CA LEU A 5 5.19 28.60 -5.17
C LEU A 5 4.74 27.16 -4.87
N LYS A 6 5.04 26.24 -5.77
CA LYS A 6 4.75 24.81 -5.60
C LYS A 6 5.50 24.23 -4.40
N GLU A 7 6.78 24.54 -4.27
CA GLU A 7 7.59 24.11 -3.12
C GLU A 7 7.02 24.60 -1.80
N LYS A 8 6.63 25.88 -1.71
CA LYS A 8 6.03 26.45 -0.51
C LYS A 8 4.68 25.80 -0.17
N ILE A 9 3.85 25.50 -1.17
CA ILE A 9 2.59 24.79 -0.95
C ILE A 9 2.85 23.35 -0.50
N GLN A 10 3.86 22.67 -1.06
CA GLN A 10 4.22 21.32 -0.66
C GLN A 10 4.77 21.21 0.76
N GLN A 11 5.33 22.30 1.30
CA GLN A 11 5.80 22.36 2.70
C GLN A 11 4.67 22.49 3.72
N LEU A 12 3.45 22.80 3.28
CA LEU A 12 2.29 22.81 4.19
C LEU A 12 2.03 21.42 4.76
N ASP A 13 1.80 21.37 6.05
CA ASP A 13 1.46 20.13 6.73
C ASP A 13 0.22 19.48 6.12
N GLY A 14 0.28 18.16 5.88
CA GLY A 14 -0.81 17.38 5.27
C GLY A 14 -0.93 17.53 3.74
N ILE A 15 -0.04 18.24 3.06
CA ILE A 15 0.04 18.24 1.59
C ILE A 15 1.00 17.14 1.13
N ILE A 16 0.50 16.26 0.28
CA ILE A 16 1.24 15.13 -0.27
C ILE A 16 1.83 15.51 -1.63
N SER A 17 1.04 16.18 -2.46
CA SER A 17 1.46 16.61 -3.80
C SER A 17 0.75 17.88 -4.22
N CYS A 18 1.44 18.70 -4.99
CA CYS A 18 0.92 19.93 -5.58
C CYS A 18 1.31 20.01 -7.06
N LYS A 19 0.34 20.33 -7.90
CA LYS A 19 0.56 20.66 -9.32
C LYS A 19 -0.14 21.97 -9.62
N ILE A 20 0.59 22.91 -10.23
CA ILE A 20 0.07 24.21 -10.64
C ILE A 20 0.10 24.26 -12.18
N THR A 21 -1.00 24.65 -12.78
CA THR A 21 -1.12 24.86 -14.23
C THR A 21 -1.36 26.34 -14.54
N GLY A 22 -0.91 26.75 -15.70
CA GLY A 22 -1.01 28.13 -16.21
C GLY A 22 0.31 28.64 -16.77
N ASN A 23 0.25 29.70 -17.56
CA ASN A 23 1.43 30.33 -18.17
C ASN A 23 1.86 31.59 -17.41
N SER A 24 1.18 32.71 -17.60
CA SER A 24 1.43 33.97 -16.88
C SER A 24 0.67 34.06 -15.56
N ASP A 25 -0.55 33.54 -15.52
CA ASP A 25 -1.40 33.46 -14.35
C ASP A 25 -1.72 32.01 -14.00
N ILE A 26 -2.08 31.79 -12.72
CA ILE A 26 -2.51 30.46 -12.25
C ILE A 26 -3.91 30.17 -12.84
N GLU A 27 -4.00 29.09 -13.60
CA GLU A 27 -5.26 28.58 -14.13
C GLU A 27 -5.89 27.61 -13.12
N GLU A 28 -5.13 26.62 -12.68
CA GLU A 28 -5.57 25.62 -11.69
C GLU A 28 -4.45 25.22 -10.75
N VAL A 29 -4.84 24.88 -9.52
CA VAL A 29 -3.98 24.27 -8.49
C VAL A 29 -4.61 22.94 -8.07
N HIS A 30 -3.92 21.86 -8.36
CA HIS A 30 -4.34 20.52 -7.96
C HIS A 30 -3.55 20.05 -6.76
N ILE A 31 -4.24 19.70 -5.70
CA ILE A 31 -3.66 19.27 -4.43
C ILE A 31 -4.08 17.84 -4.12
N ILE A 32 -3.11 17.02 -3.74
CA ILE A 32 -3.36 15.78 -3.03
C ILE A 32 -3.01 16.01 -1.58
N ALA A 33 -3.96 15.82 -0.69
CA ALA A 33 -3.80 16.08 0.75
C ALA A 33 -4.27 14.92 1.60
N ASP A 34 -3.78 14.89 2.84
CA ASP A 34 -4.22 13.96 3.85
C ASP A 34 -5.66 14.26 4.31
N LYS A 35 -6.44 13.21 4.58
CA LYS A 35 -7.80 13.33 5.13
C LYS A 35 -7.84 13.91 6.55
N GLU A 36 -6.74 13.85 7.31
CA GLU A 36 -6.68 14.41 8.66
C GLU A 36 -6.81 15.94 8.65
N ARG A 37 -6.47 16.59 7.53
CA ARG A 37 -6.53 18.04 7.41
C ARG A 37 -7.80 18.49 6.68
N GLN A 38 -8.53 19.43 7.27
CA GLN A 38 -9.76 19.94 6.66
C GLN A 38 -9.51 20.69 5.36
N PRO A 39 -10.22 20.38 4.24
CA PRO A 39 -10.01 21.02 2.93
C PRO A 39 -10.10 22.54 2.98
N LYS A 40 -11.02 23.08 3.77
CA LYS A 40 -11.20 24.54 3.92
C LYS A 40 -9.97 25.24 4.49
N ARG A 41 -9.20 24.56 5.36
CA ARG A 41 -7.93 25.12 5.87
C ARG A 41 -6.86 25.10 4.80
N ILE A 42 -6.78 24.01 4.02
CA ILE A 42 -5.82 23.89 2.91
C ILE A 42 -6.06 25.01 1.88
N VAL A 43 -7.32 25.25 1.51
CA VAL A 43 -7.67 26.32 0.57
C VAL A 43 -7.19 27.68 1.09
N ARG A 44 -7.48 28.05 2.34
CA ARG A 44 -7.06 29.32 2.93
C ARG A 44 -5.56 29.48 2.98
N ASP A 45 -4.84 28.42 3.32
CA ASP A 45 -3.37 28.48 3.38
C ASP A 45 -2.78 28.68 1.98
N ILE A 46 -3.34 28.03 0.96
CA ILE A 46 -2.94 28.22 -0.44
C ILE A 46 -3.25 29.63 -0.92
N GLU A 47 -4.46 30.14 -0.63
CA GLU A 47 -4.82 31.53 -0.96
C GLU A 47 -3.83 32.52 -0.32
N THR A 48 -3.49 32.30 0.94
CA THR A 48 -2.50 33.14 1.67
C THR A 48 -1.11 33.06 1.03
N ILE A 49 -0.63 31.87 0.71
CA ILE A 49 0.68 31.69 0.08
C ILE A 49 0.73 32.34 -1.30
N VAL A 50 -0.35 32.19 -2.09
CA VAL A 50 -0.42 32.79 -3.42
C VAL A 50 -0.42 34.32 -3.30
N LEU A 51 -1.24 34.89 -2.40
CA LEU A 51 -1.32 36.32 -2.17
C LEU A 51 0.05 36.90 -1.76
N VAL A 52 0.71 36.28 -0.79
CA VAL A 52 2.03 36.75 -0.30
C VAL A 52 3.14 36.66 -1.36
N ASN A 53 3.10 35.66 -2.23
CA ASN A 53 4.17 35.44 -3.21
C ASN A 53 3.93 36.13 -4.55
N ARG A 54 2.70 36.47 -4.89
CA ARG A 54 2.36 37.03 -6.21
C ARG A 54 1.62 38.36 -6.16
N ASP A 55 1.28 38.83 -4.96
CA ASP A 55 0.49 40.04 -4.75
C ASP A 55 -0.84 40.03 -5.55
N LYS A 56 -1.39 38.80 -5.72
CA LYS A 56 -2.67 38.52 -6.41
C LYS A 56 -3.47 37.50 -5.65
N GLU A 57 -4.77 37.75 -5.51
CA GLU A 57 -5.70 36.76 -4.99
C GLU A 57 -5.96 35.65 -6.01
N ILE A 58 -6.16 34.42 -5.53
CA ILE A 58 -6.61 33.29 -6.34
C ILE A 58 -8.06 32.94 -5.96
N ASP A 59 -8.91 32.73 -6.96
CA ASP A 59 -10.27 32.20 -6.72
C ASP A 59 -10.18 30.76 -6.22
N HIS A 60 -10.83 30.47 -5.10
CA HIS A 60 -10.90 29.11 -4.52
C HIS A 60 -11.42 28.06 -5.52
N LYS A 61 -12.22 28.47 -6.54
CA LYS A 61 -12.69 27.58 -7.61
C LYS A 61 -11.58 27.03 -8.49
N LYS A 62 -10.43 27.67 -8.49
CA LYS A 62 -9.22 27.21 -9.19
C LYS A 62 -8.41 26.19 -8.37
N ILE A 63 -8.80 25.91 -7.11
CA ILE A 63 -8.11 25.00 -6.22
C ILE A 63 -8.92 23.72 -6.11
N SER A 64 -8.39 22.65 -6.67
CA SER A 64 -8.96 21.30 -6.58
C SER A 64 -8.20 20.47 -5.56
N ILE A 65 -8.89 19.92 -4.57
CA ILE A 65 -8.28 19.10 -3.51
C ILE A 65 -8.84 17.69 -3.58
N ALA A 66 -7.97 16.73 -3.81
CA ALA A 66 -8.25 15.32 -3.61
C ALA A 66 -7.66 14.89 -2.26
N GLN A 67 -8.50 14.36 -1.38
CA GLN A 67 -8.04 13.82 -0.11
C GLN A 67 -7.88 12.31 -0.20
N ILE A 68 -6.69 11.86 0.16
CA ILE A 68 -6.40 10.45 0.32
C ILE A 68 -6.10 10.17 1.79
N ASN A 69 -6.35 8.96 2.25
CA ASN A 69 -5.85 8.56 3.56
C ASN A 69 -4.32 8.50 3.43
N SER A 70 -3.61 9.42 4.02
CA SER A 70 -2.15 9.36 4.16
C SER A 70 -1.69 8.14 4.96
N ILE A 71 -2.65 7.50 5.68
CA ILE A 71 -2.48 6.14 6.18
C ILE A 71 -2.06 5.16 5.06
N ASP A 72 -2.47 5.40 3.79
CA ASP A 72 -2.00 4.58 2.66
C ASP A 72 -0.64 5.03 2.09
N GLU A 73 -0.15 6.26 2.36
CA GLU A 73 1.15 6.73 1.89
C GLU A 73 2.19 6.93 3.03
N LYS A 74 1.81 7.28 4.25
CA LYS A 74 2.66 7.07 5.45
C LYS A 74 2.84 5.58 5.74
N ASN A 75 1.92 4.72 5.27
CA ASN A 75 2.12 3.28 5.06
C ASN A 75 2.80 2.94 3.71
N SER A 76 3.34 3.90 2.97
CA SER A 76 4.31 3.61 1.93
C SER A 76 5.70 3.29 2.51
N SER A 77 5.92 3.45 3.80
CA SER A 77 6.81 2.60 4.59
C SER A 77 6.13 1.27 4.93
N ARG A 78 5.28 0.70 4.03
CA ARG A 78 4.96 -0.71 4.14
C ARG A 78 6.28 -1.41 4.20
N LYS A 79 6.62 -1.87 5.38
CA LYS A 79 7.87 -2.60 5.61
C LYS A 79 8.00 -3.78 4.64
N VAL A 80 6.88 -4.23 4.05
CA VAL A 80 6.82 -5.35 3.12
C VAL A 80 6.01 -5.01 1.87
N LYS A 81 6.63 -5.18 0.68
CA LYS A 81 6.01 -5.03 -0.65
C LYS A 81 6.33 -6.25 -1.50
N ILE A 82 5.39 -6.69 -2.34
CA ILE A 82 5.66 -7.72 -3.36
C ILE A 82 6.35 -7.05 -4.55
N ARG A 83 7.49 -7.58 -4.94
CA ARG A 83 8.13 -7.25 -6.23
C ARG A 83 7.64 -8.16 -7.32
N SER A 84 7.80 -9.46 -7.12
CA SER A 84 7.35 -10.46 -8.06
C SER A 84 6.96 -11.76 -7.36
N ILE A 85 6.02 -12.51 -7.94
CA ILE A 85 5.71 -13.89 -7.60
C ILE A 85 5.39 -14.61 -8.90
N TYR A 86 6.19 -15.60 -9.22
CA TYR A 86 6.01 -16.39 -10.45
C TYR A 86 6.48 -17.84 -10.25
N GLN A 87 5.99 -18.72 -11.10
CA GLN A 87 6.43 -20.09 -11.19
C GLN A 87 7.32 -20.24 -12.43
N GLU A 88 8.44 -20.90 -12.32
CA GLU A 88 9.29 -21.22 -13.47
C GLU A 88 8.56 -22.13 -14.46
N HIS A 89 8.77 -21.84 -15.75
CA HIS A 89 8.22 -22.70 -16.80
C HIS A 89 8.97 -24.02 -16.77
N ASN A 90 8.27 -25.13 -16.64
CA ASN A 90 8.79 -26.51 -16.58
C ASN A 90 9.48 -26.92 -15.26
N GLU A 91 9.53 -26.09 -14.24
CA GLU A 91 10.05 -26.48 -12.93
C GLU A 91 8.99 -26.30 -11.84
N PRO A 92 8.91 -27.21 -10.88
CA PRO A 92 8.00 -27.04 -9.75
C PRO A 92 8.57 -26.04 -8.73
N ILE A 93 9.07 -24.89 -9.19
CA ILE A 93 9.68 -23.87 -8.36
C ILE A 93 8.88 -22.58 -8.41
N ILE A 94 8.51 -22.07 -7.24
CA ILE A 94 7.87 -20.77 -7.08
C ILE A 94 8.91 -19.79 -6.56
N HIS A 95 9.06 -18.67 -7.27
CA HIS A 95 9.89 -17.54 -6.87
C HIS A 95 9.02 -16.50 -6.19
N ILE A 96 9.45 -16.05 -5.03
CA ILE A 96 8.85 -14.96 -4.27
C ILE A 96 9.91 -13.90 -4.04
N GLU A 97 9.66 -12.69 -4.52
CA GLU A 97 10.50 -11.53 -4.28
C GLU A 97 9.70 -10.47 -3.52
N LEU A 98 10.21 -10.10 -2.36
CA LEU A 98 9.65 -9.08 -1.50
C LEU A 98 10.68 -7.97 -1.27
N THR A 99 10.20 -6.73 -1.16
CA THR A 99 10.98 -5.68 -0.52
C THR A 99 10.55 -5.61 0.94
N ILE A 100 11.47 -5.85 1.87
CA ILE A 100 11.25 -5.79 3.32
C ILE A 100 12.23 -4.78 3.91
N ASN A 101 11.74 -3.76 4.60
CA ASN A 101 12.57 -2.68 5.19
C ASN A 101 13.52 -2.01 4.17
N ASN A 102 13.04 -1.83 2.92
CA ASN A 102 13.80 -1.31 1.77
C ASN A 102 14.91 -2.24 1.22
N GLU A 103 14.98 -3.48 1.68
CA GLU A 103 15.87 -4.50 1.15
C GLU A 103 15.09 -5.49 0.30
N ASP A 104 15.66 -5.90 -0.84
CA ASP A 104 15.05 -6.88 -1.73
C ASP A 104 15.47 -8.28 -1.32
N ILE A 105 14.49 -9.10 -0.98
CA ILE A 105 14.68 -10.46 -0.49
C ILE A 105 13.95 -11.42 -1.42
N SER A 106 14.63 -12.47 -1.82
CA SER A 106 14.09 -13.52 -2.69
C SER A 106 14.10 -14.88 -1.98
N LYS A 107 13.06 -15.68 -2.26
CA LYS A 107 12.95 -17.06 -1.80
C LYS A 107 12.45 -17.94 -2.93
N LYS A 108 13.12 -19.10 -3.11
CA LYS A 108 12.68 -20.16 -4.01
C LYS A 108 12.05 -21.27 -3.18
N ILE A 109 10.89 -21.74 -3.59
CA ILE A 109 10.15 -22.78 -2.88
C ILE A 109 9.77 -23.86 -3.89
N GLU A 110 10.15 -25.10 -3.62
CA GLU A 110 9.70 -26.24 -4.40
C GLU A 110 8.20 -26.43 -4.21
N SER A 111 7.46 -26.48 -5.32
CA SER A 111 6.03 -26.79 -5.31
C SER A 111 5.83 -28.29 -5.45
N SER A 112 5.12 -28.92 -4.52
CA SER A 112 4.65 -30.29 -4.68
C SER A 112 3.28 -30.29 -5.38
N PHE A 113 3.01 -31.29 -6.20
CA PHE A 113 1.70 -31.44 -6.84
C PHE A 113 0.54 -31.65 -5.82
N GLU A 114 0.88 -32.00 -4.60
CA GLU A 114 -0.09 -32.24 -3.53
C GLU A 114 -0.58 -30.96 -2.84
N GLN A 115 0.11 -29.83 -2.98
CA GLN A 115 -0.23 -28.60 -2.30
C GLN A 115 -0.67 -27.51 -3.28
N PRO A 116 -1.80 -26.80 -2.99
CA PRO A 116 -2.20 -25.68 -3.80
C PRO A 116 -1.13 -24.57 -3.83
N ILE A 117 -0.82 -24.05 -5.00
CA ILE A 117 0.17 -22.98 -5.20
C ILE A 117 -0.10 -21.77 -4.27
N SER A 118 -1.38 -21.41 -4.08
CA SER A 118 -1.77 -20.33 -3.17
C SER A 118 -1.32 -20.57 -1.73
N SER A 119 -1.36 -21.82 -1.27
CA SER A 119 -0.90 -22.19 0.08
C SER A 119 0.60 -22.11 0.22
N ILE A 120 1.34 -22.53 -0.80
CA ILE A 120 2.82 -22.47 -0.84
C ILE A 120 3.25 -20.99 -0.80
N VAL A 121 2.66 -20.15 -1.63
CA VAL A 121 2.96 -18.71 -1.68
C VAL A 121 2.65 -18.05 -0.34
N ALA A 122 1.48 -18.26 0.24
CA ALA A 122 1.09 -17.64 1.49
C ALA A 122 2.03 -18.04 2.64
N ARG A 123 2.40 -19.33 2.73
CA ARG A 123 3.38 -19.80 3.74
C ARG A 123 4.74 -19.18 3.51
N GLY A 124 5.25 -19.17 2.26
CA GLY A 124 6.52 -18.57 1.93
C GLY A 124 6.61 -17.09 2.34
N ILE A 125 5.56 -16.32 2.08
CA ILE A 125 5.49 -14.92 2.51
C ILE A 125 5.49 -14.79 4.03
N VAL A 126 4.70 -15.60 4.74
CA VAL A 126 4.67 -15.61 6.20
C VAL A 126 6.05 -15.93 6.78
N GLU A 127 6.73 -16.94 6.23
CA GLU A 127 8.08 -17.31 6.65
C GLU A 127 9.08 -16.16 6.42
N MET A 128 9.08 -15.55 5.22
CA MET A 128 9.96 -14.41 4.93
C MET A 128 9.69 -13.23 5.87
N ILE A 129 8.44 -12.93 6.16
CA ILE A 129 8.09 -11.85 7.10
C ILE A 129 8.59 -12.17 8.51
N MET A 130 8.41 -13.40 8.99
CA MET A 130 8.87 -13.79 10.31
C MET A 130 10.40 -13.82 10.42
N GLU A 131 11.10 -14.09 9.33
CA GLU A 131 12.58 -14.15 9.28
C GLU A 131 13.22 -12.76 9.17
N TYR A 132 12.64 -11.87 8.36
CA TYR A 132 13.26 -10.59 7.98
C TYR A 132 12.60 -9.34 8.62
N THR A 133 11.66 -9.53 9.54
CA THR A 133 11.09 -8.43 10.32
C THR A 133 11.22 -8.69 11.82
N GLU A 134 11.23 -7.61 12.60
CA GLU A 134 11.21 -7.69 14.07
C GLU A 134 9.82 -8.06 14.62
N PHE A 135 9.02 -8.76 13.82
CA PHE A 135 7.67 -9.10 14.19
C PHE A 135 7.64 -10.07 15.38
N THR A 136 7.05 -9.62 16.48
CA THR A 136 6.92 -10.45 17.70
C THR A 136 5.63 -11.26 17.64
N GLY A 137 5.76 -12.58 17.55
CA GLY A 137 4.63 -13.51 17.49
C GLY A 137 4.88 -14.62 16.49
N LYS A 138 3.92 -15.55 16.40
CA LYS A 138 3.92 -16.62 15.40
C LYS A 138 2.70 -16.47 14.50
N ILE A 139 2.92 -16.50 13.20
CA ILE A 139 1.85 -16.45 12.20
C ILE A 139 1.71 -17.83 11.57
N ARG A 140 0.47 -18.26 11.38
CA ARG A 140 0.14 -19.49 10.67
C ARG A 140 -0.93 -19.21 9.62
N VAL A 141 -0.76 -19.78 8.45
CA VAL A 141 -1.82 -19.85 7.43
C VAL A 141 -2.85 -20.85 7.92
N GLU A 142 -4.08 -20.41 8.14
CA GLU A 142 -5.17 -21.24 8.63
C GLU A 142 -5.97 -21.80 7.47
N ASN A 143 -6.42 -20.94 6.57
CA ASN A 143 -7.25 -21.34 5.46
C ASN A 143 -7.01 -20.46 4.22
N ILE A 144 -7.21 -21.05 3.04
CA ILE A 144 -7.21 -20.33 1.76
C ILE A 144 -8.33 -20.91 0.92
N PHE A 145 -9.22 -20.05 0.47
CA PHE A 145 -10.35 -20.47 -0.34
C PHE A 145 -10.74 -19.42 -1.37
N ARG A 146 -11.45 -19.85 -2.40
CA ARG A 146 -12.03 -18.98 -3.43
C ARG A 146 -13.51 -18.80 -3.15
N THR A 147 -14.00 -17.60 -3.40
CA THR A 147 -15.43 -17.25 -3.28
C THR A 147 -15.79 -16.23 -4.36
N GLY A 148 -17.08 -16.05 -4.59
CA GLY A 148 -17.61 -15.11 -5.59
C GLY A 148 -18.43 -15.84 -6.66
N ILE A 149 -19.48 -15.16 -7.18
CA ILE A 149 -20.36 -15.73 -8.20
C ILE A 149 -19.89 -15.32 -9.61
N TYR A 150 -19.48 -14.08 -9.78
CA TYR A 150 -19.07 -13.53 -11.09
C TYR A 150 -17.59 -13.22 -11.20
N ASN A 151 -16.96 -12.86 -10.08
CA ASN A 151 -15.52 -12.59 -9.99
C ASN A 151 -14.92 -13.48 -8.91
N GLU A 152 -13.90 -14.23 -9.26
CA GLU A 152 -13.20 -15.05 -8.27
C GLU A 152 -12.41 -14.18 -7.31
N ILE A 153 -12.72 -14.32 -6.03
CA ILE A 153 -12.01 -13.68 -4.93
C ILE A 153 -11.23 -14.75 -4.19
N LEU A 154 -9.93 -14.54 -4.02
CA LEU A 154 -9.11 -15.35 -3.14
C LEU A 154 -9.10 -14.74 -1.74
N VAL A 155 -9.43 -15.56 -0.77
CA VAL A 155 -9.42 -15.22 0.66
C VAL A 155 -8.30 -16.00 1.34
N VAL A 156 -7.47 -15.30 2.11
CA VAL A 156 -6.42 -15.87 2.96
C VAL A 156 -6.73 -15.55 4.41
N GLU A 157 -6.86 -16.57 5.22
CA GLU A 157 -7.04 -16.49 6.67
C GLU A 157 -5.75 -16.87 7.38
N LEU A 158 -5.27 -16.00 8.25
CA LEU A 158 -4.10 -16.22 9.06
C LEU A 158 -4.46 -16.18 10.54
N ILE A 159 -3.73 -16.93 11.36
CA ILE A 159 -3.78 -16.80 12.81
C ILE A 159 -2.46 -16.21 13.30
N LEU A 160 -2.58 -15.10 14.00
CA LEU A 160 -1.49 -14.47 14.74
C LEU A 160 -1.56 -14.93 16.21
N PHE A 161 -0.49 -15.58 16.68
CA PHE A 161 -0.30 -15.96 18.07
C PHE A 161 0.63 -14.95 18.75
N ARG A 162 0.12 -14.13 19.65
CA ARG A 162 0.92 -13.21 20.47
C ARG A 162 1.38 -13.87 21.78
N SER A 163 0.59 -14.84 22.27
CA SER A 163 0.91 -15.70 23.42
C SER A 163 0.14 -17.01 23.30
N HIS A 164 0.34 -17.93 24.24
CA HIS A 164 -0.42 -19.20 24.25
C HIS A 164 -1.93 -19.01 24.35
N THR A 165 -2.40 -17.91 24.93
CA THR A 165 -3.83 -17.62 25.14
C THR A 165 -4.36 -16.54 24.20
N ASN A 166 -3.49 -15.73 23.58
CA ASN A 166 -3.90 -14.61 22.74
C ASN A 166 -3.69 -14.97 21.26
N LYS A 167 -4.82 -15.25 20.59
CA LYS A 167 -4.89 -15.56 19.16
C LYS A 167 -5.76 -14.53 18.46
N GLU A 168 -5.29 -14.03 17.34
CA GLU A 168 -6.03 -13.09 16.50
C GLU A 168 -6.18 -13.68 15.10
N LYS A 169 -7.40 -13.63 14.53
CA LYS A 169 -7.64 -13.99 13.14
C LYS A 169 -7.46 -12.77 12.26
N LEU A 170 -6.67 -12.91 11.19
CA LEU A 170 -6.42 -11.89 10.18
C LEU A 170 -6.94 -12.41 8.85
N VAL A 171 -7.62 -11.56 8.09
CA VAL A 171 -8.20 -11.93 6.79
C VAL A 171 -7.79 -10.92 5.74
N GLY A 172 -7.33 -11.43 4.61
CA GLY A 172 -7.09 -10.65 3.41
C GLY A 172 -7.80 -11.27 2.22
N ALA A 173 -8.38 -10.42 1.38
CA ALA A 173 -9.12 -10.85 0.19
C ALA A 173 -8.77 -9.97 -1.01
N VAL A 174 -8.59 -10.59 -2.18
CA VAL A 174 -8.32 -9.92 -3.45
C VAL A 174 -9.03 -10.61 -4.60
N TYR A 175 -9.30 -9.90 -5.67
CA TYR A 175 -9.75 -10.49 -6.93
C TYR A 175 -8.60 -11.26 -7.60
N ILE A 176 -8.93 -12.36 -8.27
CA ILE A 176 -7.97 -13.16 -9.04
C ILE A 176 -7.93 -12.62 -10.46
N ASP A 177 -6.86 -11.91 -10.80
CA ASP A 177 -6.62 -11.39 -12.15
C ASP A 177 -5.66 -12.32 -12.90
N ASN A 178 -6.11 -13.46 -13.38
CA ASN A 178 -5.33 -14.43 -14.18
C ASN A 178 -3.98 -14.89 -13.57
N ASN A 179 -3.60 -14.43 -12.39
CA ASN A 179 -2.36 -14.78 -11.70
C ASN A 179 -2.64 -15.18 -10.24
N LEU A 180 -2.93 -16.47 -10.06
CA LEU A 180 -3.25 -17.01 -8.73
C LEU A 180 -2.11 -16.88 -7.72
N PRO A 181 -0.83 -17.16 -8.06
CA PRO A 181 0.28 -16.94 -7.14
C PRO A 181 0.36 -15.49 -6.63
N LEU A 182 0.25 -14.52 -7.52
CA LEU A 182 0.27 -13.11 -7.17
C LEU A 182 -0.94 -12.70 -6.32
N ALA A 183 -2.14 -13.22 -6.64
CA ALA A 183 -3.35 -12.99 -5.84
C ALA A 183 -3.18 -13.53 -4.42
N ALA A 184 -2.60 -14.73 -4.24
CA ALA A 184 -2.31 -15.30 -2.93
C ALA A 184 -1.34 -14.41 -2.12
N GLY A 185 -0.29 -13.93 -2.75
CA GLY A 185 0.64 -12.99 -2.12
C GLY A 185 -0.02 -11.68 -1.70
N LYS A 186 -0.78 -11.07 -2.59
CA LYS A 186 -1.53 -9.83 -2.29
C LYS A 186 -2.54 -10.01 -1.16
N ALA A 187 -3.30 -11.12 -1.15
CA ALA A 187 -4.26 -11.42 -0.08
C ALA A 187 -3.55 -11.64 1.27
N CYS A 188 -2.44 -12.38 1.27
CA CYS A 188 -1.61 -12.60 2.45
C CYS A 188 -1.09 -11.28 3.03
N LEU A 189 -0.47 -10.44 2.21
CA LEU A 189 0.02 -9.13 2.66
C LEU A 189 -1.10 -8.20 3.11
N LYS A 190 -2.28 -8.25 2.47
CA LYS A 190 -3.43 -7.44 2.89
C LYS A 190 -3.93 -7.83 4.29
N ALA A 191 -3.84 -9.13 4.65
CA ALA A 191 -4.12 -9.58 6.01
C ALA A 191 -3.08 -9.08 7.03
N LEU A 192 -1.79 -9.05 6.65
CA LEU A 192 -0.66 -8.79 7.54
C LEU A 192 -0.31 -7.30 7.68
N ASN A 193 -0.45 -6.51 6.63
CA ASN A 193 0.02 -5.11 6.61
C ASN A 193 -0.52 -4.24 7.74
N ARG A 194 -1.71 -4.55 8.26
CA ARG A 194 -2.29 -3.84 9.42
C ARG A 194 -1.57 -4.15 10.74
N LYS A 195 -0.75 -5.19 10.79
CA LYS A 195 -0.09 -5.68 12.01
C LYS A 195 1.43 -5.55 11.98
N ILE A 196 2.02 -5.45 10.79
CA ILE A 196 3.48 -5.30 10.61
C ILE A 196 3.90 -3.83 10.76
N THR A 197 2.97 -2.89 10.60
CA THR A 197 3.17 -1.43 10.67
C THR A 197 2.98 -0.83 12.07
N GLY A 198 2.89 -1.68 13.09
CA GLY A 198 2.78 -1.23 14.49
C GLY A 198 4.13 -1.08 15.17
#